data_1f5c81d9c8da30454fbd4b0ef5fc0e1d
#
_entry.id   1f5c81d9c8da30454fbd4b0ef5fc0e1d
#
_cell.length_a   1.000
_cell.length_b   1.000
_cell.length_c   1.000
_cell.angle_alpha   90.00
_cell.angle_beta   90.00
_cell.angle_gamma   90.00
#
_symmetry.space_group_name_H-M   'P 1'
#
loop_
_entity.id
_entity.type
_entity.pdbx_description
1 polymer ?
#
loop_
_entity_poly.entity_id
_entity_poly.type
_entity_poly.pdbx_seq_one_letter_code
_entity_poly.pdbx_strand_id
1 'polypeptide(L)'
;MKKEKTVDFHIKWGWHAISRMYNAYAARFGITMAIGYVLLNIDLDEGTPATKIGPLLGMEPRSLVRMLKSLEERGLIRREVDGQDKRFVRIYLTDEGKAKREMAREGVIQFNNMIREKIPLDKLVVFFDVIKDINRLVEEENAKIKAAEHEELPLD
;
A
#
# COMPACT_ATOMS: atom_id res chain seq x y z
N MET A 1 -9.86 16.99 -24.89
CA MET A 1 -10.59 15.90 -24.23
C MET A 1 -11.12 16.42 -22.90
N LYS A 2 -12.40 16.23 -22.57
CA LYS A 2 -12.94 16.66 -21.27
C LYS A 2 -12.36 15.74 -20.18
N LYS A 3 -11.73 16.30 -19.14
CA LYS A 3 -11.07 15.58 -18.03
C LYS A 3 -11.95 14.49 -17.41
N GLU A 4 -13.25 14.73 -17.32
CA GLU A 4 -14.26 13.81 -16.77
C GLU A 4 -14.47 12.51 -17.56
N LYS A 5 -13.79 12.36 -18.72
CA LYS A 5 -13.89 11.16 -19.57
C LYS A 5 -12.59 10.34 -19.59
N THR A 6 -11.60 10.67 -18.77
CA THR A 6 -10.32 9.95 -18.76
C THR A 6 -10.25 8.96 -17.61
N VAL A 7 -9.65 7.81 -17.86
CA VAL A 7 -9.51 6.72 -16.88
C VAL A 7 -8.67 7.17 -15.67
N ASP A 8 -7.54 7.82 -15.93
CA ASP A 8 -6.63 8.34 -14.91
C ASP A 8 -7.29 9.36 -13.98
N PHE A 9 -8.17 10.22 -14.52
CA PHE A 9 -8.94 11.18 -13.72
C PHE A 9 -9.83 10.45 -12.70
N HIS A 10 -10.58 9.43 -13.11
CA HIS A 10 -11.47 8.69 -12.23
C HIS A 10 -10.72 7.90 -11.17
N ILE A 11 -9.61 7.25 -11.54
CA ILE A 11 -8.74 6.53 -10.60
C ILE A 11 -8.18 7.50 -9.56
N LYS A 12 -7.58 8.61 -10.01
CA LYS A 12 -7.00 9.63 -9.14
C LYS A 12 -8.03 10.24 -8.19
N TRP A 13 -9.21 10.60 -8.71
CA TRP A 13 -10.29 11.19 -7.91
C TRP A 13 -10.83 10.21 -6.88
N GLY A 14 -11.09 8.98 -7.29
CA GLY A 14 -11.51 7.89 -6.39
C GLY A 14 -10.49 7.63 -5.29
N TRP A 15 -9.20 7.55 -5.65
CA TRP A 15 -8.13 7.37 -4.68
C TRP A 15 -8.05 8.52 -3.65
N HIS A 16 -8.17 9.77 -4.11
CA HIS A 16 -8.20 10.92 -3.18
C HIS A 16 -9.39 10.87 -2.22
N ALA A 17 -10.57 10.47 -2.69
CA ALA A 17 -11.75 10.34 -1.85
C ALA A 17 -11.56 9.26 -0.77
N ILE A 18 -11.10 8.07 -1.17
CA ILE A 18 -10.80 6.94 -0.27
C ILE A 18 -9.71 7.33 0.74
N SER A 19 -8.64 7.98 0.28
CA SER A 19 -7.53 8.40 1.13
C SER A 19 -7.98 9.40 2.21
N ARG A 20 -8.83 10.37 1.87
CA ARG A 20 -9.39 11.30 2.86
C ARG A 20 -10.24 10.57 3.91
N MET A 21 -11.09 9.64 3.48
CA MET A 21 -11.93 8.86 4.37
C MET A 21 -11.09 8.01 5.33
N TYR A 22 -10.10 7.26 4.82
CA TYR A 22 -9.22 6.45 5.66
C TYR A 22 -8.34 7.28 6.59
N ASN A 23 -7.84 8.45 6.16
CA ASN A 23 -7.09 9.33 7.05
C ASN A 23 -7.97 9.91 8.16
N ALA A 24 -9.21 10.29 7.86
CA ALA A 24 -10.16 10.76 8.88
C ALA A 24 -10.50 9.64 9.89
N TYR A 25 -10.67 8.41 9.44
CA TYR A 25 -10.88 7.26 10.31
C TYR A 25 -9.64 6.97 11.17
N ALA A 26 -8.48 6.87 10.57
CA ALA A 26 -7.21 6.54 11.22
C ALA A 26 -6.77 7.60 12.25
N ALA A 27 -7.06 8.88 12.00
CA ALA A 27 -6.75 9.97 12.91
C ALA A 27 -7.40 9.80 14.29
N ARG A 28 -8.56 9.15 14.38
CA ARG A 28 -9.23 8.82 15.66
C ARG A 28 -8.38 7.92 16.56
N PHE A 29 -7.42 7.21 15.99
CA PHE A 29 -6.52 6.29 16.67
C PHE A 29 -5.07 6.79 16.70
N GLY A 30 -4.85 8.05 16.32
CA GLY A 30 -3.52 8.66 16.32
C GLY A 30 -2.58 8.13 15.24
N ILE A 31 -3.10 7.53 14.16
CA ILE A 31 -2.32 7.06 13.01
C ILE A 31 -2.81 7.68 11.70
N THR A 32 -2.08 7.46 10.63
CA THR A 32 -2.48 7.84 9.26
C THR A 32 -2.86 6.60 8.46
N MET A 33 -3.54 6.79 7.33
CA MET A 33 -3.81 5.71 6.37
C MET A 33 -2.51 4.98 5.95
N ALA A 34 -1.43 5.72 5.69
CA ALA A 34 -0.15 5.14 5.30
C ALA A 34 0.44 4.23 6.39
N ILE A 35 0.35 4.65 7.65
CA ILE A 35 0.74 3.83 8.80
C ILE A 35 -0.12 2.57 8.86
N GLY A 36 -1.44 2.71 8.76
CA GLY A 36 -2.36 1.58 8.74
C GLY A 36 -2.00 0.56 7.66
N TYR A 37 -1.69 1.01 6.45
CA TYR A 37 -1.26 0.12 5.36
C TYR A 37 0.05 -0.62 5.68
N VAL A 38 1.05 0.06 6.24
CA VAL A 38 2.29 -0.61 6.67
C VAL A 38 1.98 -1.70 7.69
N LEU A 39 1.23 -1.37 8.76
CA LEU A 39 0.90 -2.33 9.81
C LEU A 39 0.10 -3.53 9.30
N LEU A 40 -0.81 -3.32 8.34
CA LEU A 40 -1.60 -4.40 7.73
C LEU A 40 -0.76 -5.38 6.91
N ASN A 41 0.38 -4.95 6.37
CA ASN A 41 1.26 -5.76 5.54
C ASN A 41 2.42 -6.41 6.34
N ILE A 42 2.43 -6.29 7.67
CA ILE A 42 3.35 -7.01 8.53
C ILE A 42 2.66 -8.29 9.01
N ASP A 43 3.32 -9.44 8.80
CA ASP A 43 2.87 -10.72 9.30
C ASP A 43 2.86 -10.74 10.83
N LEU A 44 1.82 -11.33 11.43
CA LEU A 44 1.58 -11.31 12.87
C LEU A 44 2.54 -12.21 13.65
N ASP A 45 2.92 -13.32 13.04
CA ASP A 45 3.66 -14.40 13.70
C ASP A 45 5.14 -14.36 13.32
N GLU A 46 5.40 -14.37 12.01
CA GLU A 46 6.76 -14.44 11.48
C GLU A 46 7.41 -13.08 11.24
N GLY A 47 6.64 -11.99 11.34
CA GLY A 47 7.07 -10.67 10.91
C GLY A 47 7.31 -10.61 9.40
N THR A 48 7.80 -9.50 8.89
CA THR A 48 8.00 -9.30 7.44
C THR A 48 9.38 -8.71 7.15
N PRO A 49 10.14 -9.26 6.20
CA PRO A 49 11.40 -8.65 5.77
C PRO A 49 11.16 -7.20 5.31
N ALA A 50 11.98 -6.26 5.80
CA ALA A 50 11.84 -4.84 5.48
C ALA A 50 11.80 -4.57 3.96
N THR A 51 12.58 -5.34 3.19
CA THR A 51 12.65 -5.25 1.73
C THR A 51 11.35 -5.63 1.00
N LYS A 52 10.47 -6.41 1.64
CA LYS A 52 9.18 -6.82 1.05
C LYS A 52 8.06 -5.81 1.28
N ILE A 53 8.16 -4.95 2.28
CA ILE A 53 7.09 -4.01 2.65
C ILE A 53 6.92 -2.89 1.59
N GLY A 54 8.03 -2.31 1.12
CA GLY A 54 8.01 -1.21 0.15
C GLY A 54 7.29 -1.56 -1.15
N PRO A 55 7.66 -2.64 -1.85
CA PRO A 55 7.01 -3.07 -3.08
C PRO A 55 5.51 -3.31 -2.94
N LEU A 56 5.06 -3.90 -1.82
CA LEU A 56 3.64 -4.13 -1.54
C LEU A 56 2.82 -2.84 -1.45
N LEU A 57 3.48 -1.73 -1.09
CA LEU A 57 2.83 -0.44 -0.87
C LEU A 57 3.10 0.57 -1.98
N GLY A 58 3.87 0.19 -3.00
CA GLY A 58 4.33 1.11 -4.05
C GLY A 58 5.15 2.28 -3.48
N MET A 59 5.89 2.06 -2.38
CA MET A 59 6.67 3.09 -1.70
C MET A 59 8.12 3.07 -2.16
N GLU A 60 8.64 4.27 -2.40
CA GLU A 60 10.08 4.47 -2.63
C GLU A 60 10.91 4.02 -1.41
N PRO A 61 12.08 3.38 -1.60
CA PRO A 61 12.90 2.85 -0.50
C PRO A 61 13.20 3.87 0.60
N ARG A 62 13.53 5.11 0.22
CA ARG A 62 13.83 6.19 1.19
C ARG A 62 12.61 6.57 2.04
N SER A 63 11.43 6.56 1.46
CA SER A 63 10.17 6.84 2.16
C SER A 63 9.84 5.73 3.13
N LEU A 64 10.02 4.47 2.73
CA LEU A 64 9.84 3.31 3.61
C LEU A 64 10.79 3.37 4.82
N VAL A 65 12.08 3.63 4.60
CA VAL A 65 13.06 3.72 5.71
C VAL A 65 12.65 4.75 6.75
N ARG A 66 12.21 5.94 6.32
CA ARG A 66 11.73 6.99 7.23
C ARG A 66 10.46 6.56 7.96
N MET A 67 9.53 5.93 7.25
CA MET A 67 8.29 5.41 7.84
C MET A 67 8.59 4.37 8.90
N LEU A 68 9.40 3.36 8.60
CA LEU A 68 9.76 2.31 9.57
C LEU A 68 10.49 2.86 10.79
N LYS A 69 11.38 3.86 10.60
CA LYS A 69 12.03 4.55 11.72
C LYS A 69 11.01 5.23 12.63
N SER A 70 10.09 5.99 12.05
CA SER A 70 9.01 6.66 12.80
C SER A 70 8.10 5.67 13.54
N LEU A 71 7.78 4.53 12.94
CA LEU A 71 6.96 3.50 13.57
C LEU A 71 7.68 2.84 14.76
N GLU A 72 8.99 2.62 14.65
CA GLU A 72 9.82 2.09 15.73
C GLU A 72 9.94 3.08 16.89
N GLU A 73 10.22 4.36 16.61
CA GLU A 73 10.26 5.43 17.61
C GLU A 73 8.92 5.59 18.35
N ARG A 74 7.81 5.30 17.69
CA ARG A 74 6.45 5.30 18.27
C ARG A 74 6.10 4.00 18.99
N GLY A 75 6.99 3.03 19.03
CA GLY A 75 6.77 1.74 19.69
C GLY A 75 5.72 0.85 19.00
N LEU A 76 5.44 1.06 17.71
CA LEU A 76 4.48 0.25 16.96
C LEU A 76 5.10 -0.98 16.31
N ILE A 77 6.38 -0.93 16.03
CA ILE A 77 7.16 -2.03 15.47
C ILE A 77 8.48 -2.19 16.21
N ARG A 78 9.11 -3.34 16.06
CA ARG A 78 10.49 -3.62 16.42
C ARG A 78 11.22 -4.27 15.25
N ARG A 79 12.52 -4.08 15.19
CA ARG A 79 13.39 -4.66 14.16
C ARG A 79 14.23 -5.75 14.77
N GLU A 80 14.35 -6.86 14.06
CA GLU A 80 15.25 -7.95 14.44
C GLU A 80 16.07 -8.37 13.22
N VAL A 81 17.28 -8.82 13.46
CA VAL A 81 18.10 -9.46 12.42
C VAL A 81 17.44 -10.78 12.07
N ASP A 82 17.27 -11.07 10.78
CA ASP A 82 16.62 -12.29 10.32
C ASP A 82 17.43 -13.52 10.81
N GLY A 83 16.73 -14.50 11.39
CA GLY A 83 17.34 -15.68 11.96
C GLY A 83 17.99 -16.62 10.94
N GLN A 84 17.55 -16.56 9.67
CA GLN A 84 18.07 -17.40 8.59
C GLN A 84 19.16 -16.70 7.78
N ASP A 85 19.00 -15.39 7.52
CA ASP A 85 20.01 -14.60 6.80
C ASP A 85 20.26 -13.26 7.51
N LYS A 86 21.37 -13.18 8.23
CA LYS A 86 21.79 -12.03 9.03
C LYS A 86 21.99 -10.73 8.24
N ARG A 87 21.93 -10.77 6.90
CA ARG A 87 21.97 -9.58 6.03
C ARG A 87 20.63 -8.87 5.94
N PHE A 88 19.55 -9.51 6.38
CA PHE A 88 18.23 -8.94 6.33
C PHE A 88 17.71 -8.54 7.71
N VAL A 89 16.87 -7.51 7.72
CA VAL A 89 16.14 -7.06 8.90
C VAL A 89 14.67 -7.42 8.71
N ARG A 90 14.11 -8.05 9.72
CA ARG A 90 12.69 -8.42 9.79
C ARG A 90 11.96 -7.46 10.73
N ILE A 91 10.79 -7.07 10.32
CA ILE A 91 9.92 -6.14 11.06
C ILE A 91 8.84 -6.95 11.74
N TYR A 92 8.68 -6.73 13.04
CA TYR A 92 7.63 -7.32 13.86
C TYR A 92 6.74 -6.23 14.46
N LEU A 93 5.46 -6.54 14.65
CA LEU A 93 4.57 -5.68 15.40
C LEU A 93 4.81 -5.83 16.89
N THR A 94 4.75 -4.71 17.61
CA THR A 94 4.58 -4.71 19.07
C THR A 94 3.10 -4.96 19.43
N ASP A 95 2.77 -5.10 20.71
CA ASP A 95 1.35 -5.22 21.12
C ASP A 95 0.56 -3.96 20.77
N GLU A 96 1.16 -2.77 20.91
CA GLU A 96 0.54 -1.52 20.46
C GLU A 96 0.37 -1.50 18.93
N GLY A 97 1.38 -1.96 18.20
CA GLY A 97 1.30 -2.12 16.74
C GLY A 97 0.20 -3.06 16.29
N LYS A 98 0.02 -4.19 16.99
CA LYS A 98 -1.08 -5.14 16.75
C LYS A 98 -2.45 -4.50 17.00
N ALA A 99 -2.58 -3.73 18.09
CA ALA A 99 -3.81 -3.00 18.40
C ALA A 99 -4.14 -1.98 17.28
N LYS A 100 -3.16 -1.18 16.84
CA LYS A 100 -3.37 -0.21 15.72
C LYS A 100 -3.66 -0.89 14.39
N ARG A 101 -3.02 -2.05 14.13
CA ARG A 101 -3.31 -2.88 12.96
C ARG A 101 -4.76 -3.35 12.94
N GLU A 102 -5.29 -3.81 14.07
CA GLU A 102 -6.68 -4.27 14.14
C GLU A 102 -7.67 -3.12 13.89
N MET A 103 -7.43 -1.94 14.42
CA MET A 103 -8.22 -0.74 14.10
C MET A 103 -8.20 -0.38 12.61
N ALA A 104 -7.02 -0.49 11.98
CA ALA A 104 -6.91 -0.27 10.54
C ALA A 104 -7.69 -1.34 9.75
N ARG A 105 -7.61 -2.61 10.17
CA ARG A 105 -8.34 -3.74 9.58
C ARG A 105 -9.85 -3.54 9.65
N GLU A 106 -10.36 -3.13 10.80
CA GLU A 106 -11.78 -2.81 10.96
C GLU A 106 -12.24 -1.72 9.99
N GLY A 107 -11.46 -0.65 9.84
CA GLY A 107 -11.76 0.41 8.87
C GLY A 107 -11.87 -0.11 7.43
N VAL A 108 -10.96 -1.00 7.03
CA VAL A 108 -11.00 -1.65 5.70
C VAL A 108 -12.26 -2.52 5.56
N ILE A 109 -12.60 -3.32 6.58
CA ILE A 109 -13.79 -4.18 6.57
C ILE A 109 -15.06 -3.33 6.45
N GLN A 110 -15.19 -2.29 7.26
CA GLN A 110 -16.36 -1.41 7.26
C GLN A 110 -16.57 -0.74 5.90
N PHE A 111 -15.50 -0.22 5.31
CA PHE A 111 -15.57 0.37 3.96
C PHE A 111 -16.02 -0.65 2.91
N ASN A 112 -15.42 -1.84 2.90
CA ASN A 112 -15.75 -2.86 1.92
C ASN A 112 -17.18 -3.39 2.09
N ASN A 113 -17.67 -3.54 3.32
CA ASN A 113 -19.05 -3.92 3.58
C ASN A 113 -20.03 -2.85 3.06
N MET A 114 -19.77 -1.58 3.37
CA MET A 114 -20.56 -0.46 2.87
C MET A 114 -20.66 -0.45 1.33
N ILE A 115 -19.54 -0.70 0.65
CA ILE A 115 -19.51 -0.78 -0.83
C ILE A 115 -20.36 -1.95 -1.33
N ARG A 116 -20.19 -3.13 -0.74
CA ARG A 116 -20.93 -4.36 -1.14
C ARG A 116 -22.42 -4.28 -0.89
N GLU A 117 -22.84 -3.55 0.14
CA GLU A 117 -24.25 -3.32 0.42
C GLU A 117 -24.92 -2.39 -0.61
N LYS A 118 -24.18 -1.46 -1.20
CA LYS A 118 -24.72 -0.41 -2.07
C LYS A 118 -24.47 -0.63 -3.55
N ILE A 119 -23.48 -1.44 -3.90
CA ILE A 119 -23.11 -1.71 -5.30
C ILE A 119 -23.32 -3.19 -5.59
N PRO A 120 -24.12 -3.55 -6.60
CA PRO A 120 -24.33 -4.93 -7.02
C PRO A 120 -23.04 -5.67 -7.32
N LEU A 121 -22.98 -6.94 -6.96
CA LEU A 121 -21.78 -7.76 -7.06
C LEU A 121 -21.26 -7.89 -8.50
N ASP A 122 -22.16 -8.02 -9.47
CA ASP A 122 -21.82 -8.09 -10.89
C ASP A 122 -21.05 -6.86 -11.36
N LYS A 123 -21.43 -5.65 -10.90
CA LYS A 123 -20.70 -4.41 -11.19
C LYS A 123 -19.33 -4.37 -10.52
N LEU A 124 -19.21 -4.89 -9.30
CA LEU A 124 -17.93 -4.97 -8.60
C LEU A 124 -16.97 -5.95 -9.28
N VAL A 125 -17.47 -7.09 -9.77
CA VAL A 125 -16.68 -8.05 -10.55
C VAL A 125 -16.12 -7.39 -11.81
N VAL A 126 -16.97 -6.71 -12.59
CA VAL A 126 -16.53 -5.97 -13.78
C VAL A 126 -15.50 -4.89 -13.41
N PHE A 127 -15.72 -4.15 -12.33
CA PHE A 127 -14.76 -3.16 -11.85
C PHE A 127 -13.40 -3.77 -11.52
N PHE A 128 -13.37 -4.92 -10.83
CA PHE A 128 -12.12 -5.60 -10.49
C PHE A 128 -11.39 -6.13 -11.72
N ASP A 129 -12.10 -6.63 -12.71
CA ASP A 129 -11.50 -7.08 -13.96
C ASP A 129 -10.91 -5.91 -14.76
N VAL A 130 -11.67 -4.82 -14.89
CA VAL A 130 -11.20 -3.61 -15.59
C VAL A 130 -9.96 -3.01 -14.92
N ILE A 131 -9.94 -2.88 -13.59
CA ILE A 131 -8.78 -2.30 -12.89
C ILE A 131 -7.55 -3.21 -13.00
N LYS A 132 -7.73 -4.53 -13.01
CA LYS A 132 -6.69 -5.53 -13.23
C LYS A 132 -6.08 -5.37 -14.63
N ASP A 133 -6.90 -5.23 -15.65
CA ASP A 133 -6.45 -5.03 -17.02
C ASP A 133 -5.70 -3.69 -17.18
N ILE A 134 -6.20 -2.61 -16.57
CA ILE A 134 -5.52 -1.32 -16.56
C ILE A 134 -4.12 -1.45 -15.94
N ASN A 135 -4.00 -2.11 -14.78
CA ASN A 135 -2.72 -2.30 -14.12
C ASN A 135 -1.75 -3.12 -15.01
N ARG A 136 -2.21 -4.20 -15.64
CA ARG A 136 -1.40 -4.99 -16.58
C ARG A 136 -0.88 -4.14 -17.74
N LEU A 137 -1.75 -3.35 -18.39
CA LEU A 137 -1.38 -2.47 -19.50
C LEU A 137 -0.36 -1.40 -19.08
N VAL A 138 -0.51 -0.84 -17.88
CA VAL A 138 0.43 0.14 -17.34
C VAL A 138 1.80 -0.49 -17.09
N GLU A 139 1.86 -1.71 -16.54
CA GLU A 139 3.14 -2.41 -16.34
C GLU A 139 3.82 -2.77 -17.65
N GLU A 140 3.07 -3.21 -18.66
CA GLU A 140 3.60 -3.46 -20.01
C GLU A 140 4.19 -2.18 -20.62
N GLU A 141 3.54 -1.04 -20.46
CA GLU A 141 4.03 0.24 -20.96
C GLU A 141 5.27 0.74 -20.20
N ASN A 142 5.26 0.62 -18.87
CA ASN A 142 6.43 0.93 -18.03
C ASN A 142 7.66 0.11 -18.43
N ALA A 143 7.47 -1.17 -18.77
CA ALA A 143 8.56 -2.03 -19.23
C ALA A 143 9.16 -1.53 -20.58
N LYS A 144 8.31 -1.08 -21.51
CA LYS A 144 8.77 -0.52 -22.81
C LYS A 144 9.54 0.78 -22.60
N ILE A 145 9.04 1.68 -21.75
CA ILE A 145 9.70 2.96 -21.43
C ILE A 145 11.10 2.69 -20.87
N LYS A 146 11.22 1.78 -19.91
CA LYS A 146 12.52 1.41 -19.32
C LYS A 146 13.48 0.79 -20.33
N ALA A 147 12.99 -0.03 -21.25
CA ALA A 147 13.81 -0.62 -22.30
C ALA A 147 14.37 0.46 -23.24
N ALA A 148 13.54 1.42 -23.64
CA ALA A 148 13.96 2.53 -24.50
C ALA A 148 15.00 3.44 -23.81
N GLU A 149 14.88 3.71 -22.50
CA GLU A 149 15.87 4.47 -21.73
C GLU A 149 17.25 3.79 -21.69
N HIS A 150 17.28 2.45 -21.69
CA HIS A 150 18.54 1.68 -21.72
C HIS A 150 19.21 1.63 -23.10
N GLU A 151 18.45 1.78 -24.18
CA GLU A 151 19.00 1.82 -25.54
C GLU A 151 19.57 3.20 -25.90
N GLU A 152 19.12 4.29 -25.25
CA GLU A 152 19.57 5.67 -25.50
C GLU A 152 20.82 6.08 -24.71
N LEU A 153 21.30 5.24 -23.75
CA LEU A 153 22.57 5.51 -23.06
C LEU A 153 23.75 5.03 -23.90
N PRO A 154 24.56 5.92 -24.47
CA PRO A 154 25.77 5.52 -25.19
C PRO A 154 26.72 4.82 -24.20
N LEU A 155 27.26 3.68 -24.64
CA LEU A 155 28.37 3.00 -23.99
C LEU A 155 29.63 3.88 -24.18
N ASP A 156 29.97 4.73 -23.20
CA ASP A 156 31.25 5.35 -23.07
C ASP A 156 32.25 4.40 -22.37
#